data_0bc23cbc2c536a92ace1fcae3c8a1d9c
#
_entry.id   0bc23cbc2c536a92ace1fcae3c8a1d9c
#
_cell.length_a   1.000
_cell.length_b   1.000
_cell.length_c   1.000
_cell.angle_alpha   90.00
_cell.angle_beta   90.00
_cell.angle_gamma   90.00
#
_symmetry.space_group_name_H-M   'P 1'
#
loop_
_entity.id
_entity.type
_entity.pdbx_description
1 polymer ?
#
loop_
_entity_poly.entity_id
_entity_poly.type
_entity_poly.pdbx_seq_one_letter_code
_entity_poly.pdbx_strand_id
1 'polypeptide(L)'
;MRIALATCLDMPRPDADLPILVEAFAARGARAEVVPWEDPRAEWGAFDAVLVRSTWNYVGRYRDFHAWIDRVAAATRLVNPRAALLWNLHKRYLAELAAAGIAVVPTGVVLHGTEPDWEALFARHGDLVVKPAVSAGSFATIRVRRGDVAAARAHREAHLERDLLVQPLLASVVSHGETNLVHFGGRFSHAVHKGARWDGDAEQSRGLVTPAADELALAQSVLAHVGSAGFGPLAYARVDMARGADGRPLLMELEIVEPSLFLDRAPGAADRLVEVVLGAV
;
A
#
# COMPACT_ATOMS: atom_id res chain seq x y z
N MET A 1 -6.07 27.36 4.61
CA MET A 1 -6.02 26.00 5.19
C MET A 1 -4.56 25.58 5.34
N ARG A 2 -4.24 24.90 6.44
CA ARG A 2 -2.92 24.33 6.74
C ARG A 2 -3.02 22.80 6.68
N ILE A 3 -2.23 22.17 5.85
CA ILE A 3 -2.23 20.71 5.63
C ILE A 3 -0.86 20.17 6.06
N ALA A 4 -0.84 19.16 6.92
CA ALA A 4 0.38 18.41 7.17
C ALA A 4 0.52 17.26 6.16
N LEU A 5 1.67 17.17 5.51
CA LEU A 5 2.08 16.00 4.73
C LEU A 5 2.95 15.13 5.65
N ALA A 6 2.36 14.10 6.25
CA ALA A 6 3.07 13.27 7.21
C ALA A 6 4.10 12.37 6.50
N THR A 7 5.34 12.48 6.92
CA THR A 7 6.49 11.70 6.44
C THR A 7 7.20 11.02 7.61
N CYS A 8 8.40 10.49 7.42
CA CYS A 8 9.27 9.98 8.49
C CYS A 8 10.61 10.74 8.52
N LEU A 9 11.28 10.70 9.69
CA LEU A 9 12.60 11.32 9.87
C LEU A 9 13.65 10.67 8.98
N ASP A 10 13.71 9.34 9.02
CA ASP A 10 14.68 8.55 8.26
C ASP A 10 13.99 7.92 7.05
N MET A 11 13.80 8.70 5.99
CA MET A 11 13.24 8.17 4.74
C MET A 11 14.27 7.27 4.05
N PRO A 12 13.92 6.03 3.71
CA PRO A 12 14.83 5.11 3.01
C PRO A 12 15.16 5.60 1.58
N ARG A 13 14.33 6.48 1.03
CA ARG A 13 14.49 7.14 -0.27
C ARG A 13 13.71 8.45 -0.29
N PRO A 14 14.08 9.43 -1.15
CA PRO A 14 13.26 10.63 -1.34
C PRO A 14 11.85 10.29 -1.84
N ASP A 15 10.85 11.02 -1.36
CA ASP A 15 9.48 10.97 -1.91
C ASP A 15 9.30 12.09 -2.94
N ALA A 16 9.25 11.71 -4.21
CA ALA A 16 9.10 12.66 -5.33
C ALA A 16 7.72 13.35 -5.32
N ASP A 17 6.71 12.78 -4.67
CA ASP A 17 5.38 13.35 -4.59
C ASP A 17 5.30 14.57 -3.64
N LEU A 18 6.15 14.63 -2.60
CA LEU A 18 6.08 15.68 -1.58
C LEU A 18 6.25 17.10 -2.14
N PRO A 19 7.32 17.43 -2.88
CA PRO A 19 7.49 18.78 -3.42
C PRO A 19 6.35 19.18 -4.37
N ILE A 20 5.88 18.22 -5.18
CA ILE A 20 4.77 18.44 -6.11
C ILE A 20 3.49 18.77 -5.36
N LEU A 21 3.21 18.06 -4.26
CA LEU A 21 2.04 18.33 -3.42
C LEU A 21 2.13 19.68 -2.72
N VAL A 22 3.30 20.06 -2.20
CA VAL A 22 3.50 21.39 -1.58
C VAL A 22 3.15 22.49 -2.58
N GLU A 23 3.65 22.40 -3.81
CA GLU A 23 3.37 23.37 -4.88
C GLU A 23 1.89 23.37 -5.28
N ALA A 24 1.28 22.19 -5.44
CA ALA A 24 -0.13 22.08 -5.83
C ALA A 24 -1.09 22.64 -4.77
N PHE A 25 -0.82 22.42 -3.48
CA PHE A 25 -1.58 23.05 -2.40
C PHE A 25 -1.41 24.56 -2.39
N ALA A 26 -0.18 25.07 -2.56
CA ALA A 26 0.09 26.50 -2.62
C ALA A 26 -0.65 27.19 -3.78
N ALA A 27 -0.70 26.56 -4.97
CA ALA A 27 -1.46 27.03 -6.12
C ALA A 27 -2.97 27.13 -5.86
N ARG A 28 -3.49 26.41 -4.89
CA ARG A 28 -4.89 26.46 -4.44
C ARG A 28 -5.11 27.29 -3.17
N GLY A 29 -4.12 28.11 -2.76
CA GLY A 29 -4.20 28.98 -1.58
C GLY A 29 -4.16 28.25 -0.24
N ALA A 30 -3.73 26.99 -0.21
CA ALA A 30 -3.50 26.22 1.00
C ALA A 30 -2.00 26.09 1.28
N ARG A 31 -1.62 26.04 2.57
CA ARG A 31 -0.25 25.84 3.00
C ARG A 31 -0.03 24.39 3.39
N ALA A 32 0.78 23.65 2.63
CA ALA A 32 1.21 22.31 2.99
C ALA A 32 2.59 22.33 3.64
N GLU A 33 2.74 21.59 4.72
CA GLU A 33 3.97 21.46 5.49
C GLU A 33 4.34 19.97 5.61
N VAL A 34 5.61 19.65 5.30
CA VAL A 34 6.13 18.27 5.45
C VAL A 34 6.55 18.08 6.90
N VAL A 35 5.91 17.12 7.59
CA VAL A 35 6.09 16.92 9.02
C VAL A 35 6.35 15.44 9.31
N PRO A 36 7.52 15.08 9.90
CA PRO A 36 7.76 13.71 10.33
C PRO A 36 6.79 13.26 11.41
N TRP A 37 6.22 12.07 11.25
CA TRP A 37 5.25 11.54 12.20
C TRP A 37 5.84 11.27 13.59
N GLU A 38 7.16 11.10 13.67
CA GLU A 38 7.91 10.89 14.91
C GLU A 38 8.35 12.19 15.60
N ASP A 39 8.19 13.37 14.98
CA ASP A 39 8.63 14.63 15.61
C ASP A 39 7.76 14.91 16.86
N PRO A 40 8.36 14.88 18.07
CA PRO A 40 7.62 15.10 19.29
C PRO A 40 7.13 16.55 19.45
N ARG A 41 7.64 17.47 18.63
CA ARG A 41 7.26 18.89 18.64
C ARG A 41 6.10 19.17 17.69
N ALA A 42 5.67 18.19 16.89
CA ALA A 42 4.60 18.38 15.92
C ALA A 42 3.24 18.58 16.64
N GLU A 43 2.68 19.76 16.48
CA GLU A 43 1.35 20.12 16.99
C GLU A 43 0.28 19.79 15.94
N TRP A 44 -0.12 18.53 15.88
CA TRP A 44 -1.05 18.03 14.86
C TRP A 44 -2.39 18.77 14.83
N GLY A 45 -2.88 19.22 15.98
CA GLY A 45 -4.11 20.03 16.09
C GLY A 45 -4.01 21.45 15.51
N ALA A 46 -2.80 21.90 15.12
CA ALA A 46 -2.61 23.17 14.43
C ALA A 46 -2.86 23.10 12.92
N PHE A 47 -3.08 21.88 12.39
CA PHE A 47 -3.40 21.64 10.98
C PHE A 47 -4.90 21.39 10.81
N ASP A 48 -5.46 21.83 9.69
CA ASP A 48 -6.85 21.57 9.33
C ASP A 48 -7.04 20.10 8.90
N ALA A 49 -5.99 19.49 8.32
CA ALA A 49 -5.95 18.07 7.99
C ALA A 49 -4.50 17.54 7.92
N VAL A 50 -4.37 16.22 8.08
CA VAL A 50 -3.13 15.46 7.93
C VAL A 50 -3.29 14.45 6.82
N LEU A 51 -2.48 14.54 5.78
CA LEU A 51 -2.36 13.61 4.67
C LEU A 51 -1.16 12.70 4.94
N VAL A 52 -1.41 11.41 5.11
CA VAL A 52 -0.33 10.43 5.32
C VAL A 52 0.37 10.19 3.98
N ARG A 53 1.72 10.34 3.95
CA ARG A 53 2.49 10.19 2.73
C ARG A 53 3.61 9.16 2.91
N SER A 54 4.81 9.57 3.14
CA SER A 54 6.01 8.73 3.14
C SER A 54 6.45 8.31 4.55
N THR A 55 5.53 7.74 5.33
CA THR A 55 5.80 7.27 6.70
C THR A 55 6.48 5.89 6.74
N TRP A 56 7.28 5.53 5.73
CA TRP A 56 7.75 4.18 5.39
C TRP A 56 8.57 3.45 6.45
N ASN A 57 9.02 4.15 7.49
CA ASN A 57 9.77 3.54 8.60
C ASN A 57 8.88 2.91 9.69
N TYR A 58 7.54 3.02 9.59
CA TYR A 58 6.63 2.50 10.61
C TYR A 58 6.70 0.97 10.80
N VAL A 59 7.22 0.25 9.81
CA VAL A 59 7.33 -1.23 9.84
C VAL A 59 8.11 -1.72 11.06
N GLY A 60 9.15 -0.99 11.48
CA GLY A 60 9.91 -1.24 12.70
C GLY A 60 9.26 -0.67 13.98
N ARG A 61 8.25 0.17 13.85
CA ARG A 61 7.62 0.93 14.93
C ARG A 61 6.08 0.88 14.85
N TYR A 62 5.56 -0.29 14.48
CA TYR A 62 4.13 -0.47 14.18
C TYR A 62 3.19 0.02 15.29
N ARG A 63 3.50 -0.32 16.57
CA ARG A 63 2.67 0.11 17.71
C ARG A 63 2.68 1.63 17.91
N ASP A 64 3.85 2.26 17.74
CA ASP A 64 3.99 3.71 17.86
C ASP A 64 3.21 4.42 16.75
N PHE A 65 3.28 3.89 15.52
CA PHE A 65 2.55 4.44 14.37
C PHE A 65 1.04 4.29 14.53
N HIS A 66 0.57 3.16 15.02
CA HIS A 66 -0.84 2.95 15.35
C HIS A 66 -1.31 3.99 16.39
N ALA A 67 -0.55 4.16 17.47
CA ALA A 67 -0.86 5.16 18.49
C ALA A 67 -0.79 6.60 17.95
N TRP A 68 0.10 6.87 16.98
CA TRP A 68 0.18 8.16 16.30
C TRP A 68 -1.08 8.43 15.47
N ILE A 69 -1.56 7.46 14.69
CA ILE A 69 -2.83 7.57 13.94
C ILE A 69 -3.98 7.93 14.88
N ASP A 70 -4.05 7.27 16.06
CA ASP A 70 -5.08 7.55 17.06
C ASP A 70 -5.00 8.98 17.60
N ARG A 71 -3.80 9.45 17.94
CA ARG A 71 -3.57 10.82 18.44
C ARG A 71 -3.92 11.88 17.39
N VAL A 72 -3.51 11.66 16.15
CA VAL A 72 -3.80 12.61 15.06
C VAL A 72 -5.30 12.66 14.78
N ALA A 73 -5.97 11.51 14.72
CA ALA A 73 -7.41 11.45 14.48
C ALA A 73 -8.25 12.10 15.60
N ALA A 74 -7.70 12.15 16.82
CA ALA A 74 -8.34 12.86 17.94
C ALA A 74 -8.08 14.37 17.92
N ALA A 75 -6.99 14.81 17.28
CA ALA A 75 -6.57 16.22 17.26
C ALA A 75 -7.05 16.98 16.02
N THR A 76 -7.14 16.31 14.88
CA THR A 76 -7.50 16.92 13.59
C THR A 76 -8.02 15.85 12.61
N ARG A 77 -8.36 16.28 11.40
CA ARG A 77 -8.84 15.40 10.33
C ARG A 77 -7.70 14.61 9.71
N LEU A 78 -7.78 13.28 9.76
CA LEU A 78 -6.94 12.39 8.93
C LEU A 78 -7.55 12.24 7.53
N VAL A 79 -6.72 12.45 6.52
CA VAL A 79 -7.07 12.15 5.12
C VAL A 79 -6.77 10.67 4.86
N ASN A 80 -7.76 9.99 4.35
CA ASN A 80 -8.18 8.62 4.55
C ASN A 80 -8.58 8.38 6.02
N PRO A 81 -9.80 7.87 6.26
CA PRO A 81 -10.34 7.74 7.61
C PRO A 81 -9.48 6.84 8.49
N ARG A 82 -9.37 7.18 9.79
CA ARG A 82 -8.63 6.39 10.78
C ARG A 82 -8.90 4.88 10.68
N ALA A 83 -10.17 4.50 10.58
CA ALA A 83 -10.55 3.09 10.52
C ALA A 83 -9.96 2.40 9.28
N ALA A 84 -9.97 3.08 8.13
CA ALA A 84 -9.40 2.58 6.88
C ALA A 84 -7.87 2.42 6.99
N LEU A 85 -7.17 3.43 7.53
CA LEU A 85 -5.72 3.35 7.73
C LEU A 85 -5.34 2.17 8.62
N LEU A 86 -5.97 2.04 9.80
CA LEU A 86 -5.68 0.97 10.75
C LEU A 86 -5.99 -0.42 10.19
N TRP A 87 -7.08 -0.57 9.44
CA TRP A 87 -7.43 -1.82 8.77
C TRP A 87 -6.38 -2.21 7.72
N ASN A 88 -5.89 -1.24 6.94
CA ASN A 88 -4.98 -1.48 5.83
C ASN A 88 -3.54 -1.73 6.25
N LEU A 89 -3.11 -1.26 7.44
CA LEU A 89 -1.76 -1.49 7.96
C LEU A 89 -1.37 -2.96 8.02
N HIS A 90 -2.33 -3.87 8.24
CA HIS A 90 -2.07 -5.29 8.30
C HIS A 90 -2.67 -6.00 7.07
N LYS A 91 -1.84 -6.55 6.21
CA LYS A 91 -2.23 -7.12 4.91
C LYS A 91 -3.17 -8.34 4.96
N ARG A 92 -3.62 -8.78 6.16
CA ARG A 92 -4.70 -9.79 6.29
C ARG A 92 -6.00 -9.34 5.59
N TYR A 93 -6.16 -8.04 5.33
CA TYR A 93 -7.29 -7.53 4.55
C TYR A 93 -7.42 -8.21 3.19
N LEU A 94 -6.32 -8.75 2.61
CA LEU A 94 -6.37 -9.51 1.37
C LEU A 94 -7.22 -10.78 1.51
N ALA A 95 -7.09 -11.49 2.65
CA ALA A 95 -7.93 -12.65 2.93
C ALA A 95 -9.40 -12.26 3.17
N GLU A 96 -9.65 -11.12 3.80
CA GLU A 96 -11.00 -10.57 4.02
C GLU A 96 -11.64 -10.19 2.67
N LEU A 97 -10.91 -9.52 1.77
CA LEU A 97 -11.38 -9.19 0.43
C LEU A 97 -11.66 -10.46 -0.41
N ALA A 98 -10.79 -11.47 -0.31
CA ALA A 98 -11.01 -12.74 -0.99
C ALA A 98 -12.28 -13.44 -0.48
N ALA A 99 -12.54 -13.42 0.84
CA ALA A 99 -13.75 -13.97 1.43
C ALA A 99 -15.02 -13.22 0.99
N ALA A 100 -14.89 -11.94 0.64
CA ALA A 100 -15.96 -11.13 0.05
C ALA A 100 -16.13 -11.32 -1.46
N GLY A 101 -15.39 -12.24 -2.10
CA GLY A 101 -15.50 -12.55 -3.52
C GLY A 101 -14.66 -11.67 -4.44
N ILE A 102 -13.80 -10.82 -3.91
CA ILE A 102 -12.83 -10.05 -4.71
C ILE A 102 -11.73 -10.98 -5.23
N ALA A 103 -11.36 -10.83 -6.49
CA ALA A 103 -10.28 -11.60 -7.09
C ALA A 103 -8.92 -11.13 -6.53
N VAL A 104 -8.39 -11.87 -5.57
CA VAL A 104 -7.14 -11.60 -4.85
C VAL A 104 -6.14 -12.72 -5.15
N VAL A 105 -4.86 -12.43 -5.19
CA VAL A 105 -3.81 -13.46 -5.19
C VAL A 105 -4.04 -14.37 -3.98
N PRO A 106 -4.12 -15.71 -4.15
CA PRO A 106 -4.32 -16.63 -3.02
C PRO A 106 -3.37 -16.31 -1.88
N THR A 107 -3.93 -15.96 -0.71
CA THR A 107 -3.15 -15.44 0.41
C THR A 107 -3.43 -16.27 1.66
N GLY A 108 -2.40 -16.94 2.17
CA GLY A 108 -2.38 -17.55 3.49
C GLY A 108 -1.79 -16.61 4.52
N VAL A 109 -2.35 -16.59 5.72
CA VAL A 109 -1.81 -15.84 6.88
C VAL A 109 -1.22 -16.83 7.86
N VAL A 110 0.07 -16.69 8.15
CA VAL A 110 0.80 -17.44 9.17
C VAL A 110 0.94 -16.54 10.39
N LEU A 111 0.30 -16.89 11.48
CA LEU A 111 0.33 -16.09 12.70
C LEU A 111 1.72 -16.12 13.35
N HIS A 112 2.08 -15.04 14.05
CA HIS A 112 3.30 -15.00 14.83
C HIS A 112 3.39 -16.20 15.80
N GLY A 113 4.59 -16.68 16.03
CA GLY A 113 4.83 -17.85 16.90
C GLY A 113 4.37 -19.19 16.33
N THR A 114 3.76 -19.24 15.11
CA THR A 114 3.30 -20.51 14.52
C THR A 114 4.19 -20.94 13.35
N GLU A 115 4.24 -22.23 13.09
CA GLU A 115 4.93 -22.82 11.94
C GLU A 115 3.89 -23.44 11.00
N PRO A 116 3.83 -23.06 9.72
CA PRO A 116 2.90 -23.65 8.78
C PRO A 116 3.45 -24.96 8.22
N ASP A 117 2.57 -25.76 7.61
CA ASP A 117 2.97 -26.90 6.79
C ASP A 117 3.49 -26.41 5.43
N TRP A 118 4.81 -26.20 5.36
CA TRP A 118 5.48 -25.73 4.14
C TRP A 118 5.34 -26.69 2.98
N GLU A 119 5.34 -27.99 3.24
CA GLU A 119 5.22 -29.03 2.21
C GLU A 119 3.84 -28.97 1.55
N ALA A 120 2.78 -28.85 2.35
CA ALA A 120 1.43 -28.67 1.85
C ALA A 120 1.28 -27.35 1.06
N LEU A 121 1.91 -26.25 1.52
CA LEU A 121 1.92 -24.98 0.79
C LEU A 121 2.61 -25.09 -0.55
N PHE A 122 3.78 -25.72 -0.62
CA PHE A 122 4.49 -25.97 -1.87
C PHE A 122 3.72 -26.92 -2.82
N ALA A 123 3.09 -27.95 -2.27
CA ALA A 123 2.27 -28.86 -3.06
C ALA A 123 1.11 -28.12 -3.76
N ARG A 124 0.50 -27.17 -3.02
CA ARG A 124 -0.66 -26.39 -3.51
C ARG A 124 -0.27 -25.28 -4.46
N HIS A 125 0.83 -24.57 -4.22
CA HIS A 125 1.12 -23.28 -4.85
C HIS A 125 2.40 -23.26 -5.70
N GLY A 126 3.25 -24.27 -5.64
CA GLY A 126 4.56 -24.26 -6.30
C GLY A 126 5.54 -23.33 -5.60
N ASP A 127 6.21 -22.45 -6.34
CA ASP A 127 7.06 -21.41 -5.76
C ASP A 127 6.21 -20.44 -4.92
N LEU A 128 6.76 -20.00 -3.80
CA LEU A 128 6.06 -19.12 -2.86
C LEU A 128 6.71 -17.74 -2.79
N VAL A 129 5.88 -16.75 -2.49
CA VAL A 129 6.29 -15.44 -1.96
C VAL A 129 5.91 -15.39 -0.50
N VAL A 130 6.89 -15.14 0.37
CA VAL A 130 6.69 -15.00 1.81
C VAL A 130 7.10 -13.59 2.22
N LYS A 131 6.21 -12.89 2.92
CA LYS A 131 6.44 -11.50 3.35
C LYS A 131 5.75 -11.21 4.69
N PRO A 132 6.26 -10.27 5.51
CA PRO A 132 5.53 -9.83 6.70
C PRO A 132 4.17 -9.23 6.35
N ALA A 133 3.17 -9.49 7.19
CA ALA A 133 1.82 -8.96 7.02
C ALA A 133 1.75 -7.44 7.26
N VAL A 134 2.70 -6.89 8.02
CA VAL A 134 2.95 -5.45 8.18
C VAL A 134 4.27 -5.14 7.51
N SER A 135 4.24 -4.51 6.35
CA SER A 135 5.44 -4.21 5.56
C SER A 135 5.20 -3.07 4.59
N ALA A 136 6.26 -2.31 4.30
CA ALA A 136 6.33 -1.29 3.26
C ALA A 136 7.59 -1.53 2.40
N GLY A 137 7.58 -1.12 1.14
CA GLY A 137 8.76 -1.18 0.26
C GLY A 137 9.35 -2.57 0.07
N SER A 138 8.53 -3.62 0.09
CA SER A 138 8.95 -5.04 0.01
C SER A 138 9.88 -5.50 1.13
N PHE A 139 9.83 -4.84 2.29
CA PHE A 139 10.60 -5.25 3.47
C PHE A 139 10.41 -6.74 3.75
N ALA A 140 11.54 -7.47 3.87
CA ALA A 140 11.59 -8.90 4.16
C ALA A 140 10.69 -9.78 3.26
N THR A 141 10.45 -9.36 2.01
CA THR A 141 9.75 -10.18 1.01
C THR A 141 10.77 -11.09 0.34
N ILE A 142 10.52 -12.40 0.38
CA ILE A 142 11.37 -13.38 -0.30
C ILE A 142 10.56 -14.25 -1.26
N ARG A 143 11.26 -14.73 -2.29
CA ARG A 143 10.82 -15.85 -3.12
C ARG A 143 11.42 -17.14 -2.56
N VAL A 144 10.59 -18.15 -2.37
CA VAL A 144 11.04 -19.48 -1.96
C VAL A 144 10.69 -20.47 -3.06
N ARG A 145 11.68 -21.17 -3.59
CA ARG A 145 11.48 -22.18 -4.63
C ARG A 145 10.75 -23.39 -4.06
N ARG A 146 9.94 -24.02 -4.88
CA ARG A 146 9.21 -25.24 -4.52
C ARG A 146 10.15 -26.27 -3.92
N GLY A 147 9.82 -26.77 -2.73
CA GLY A 147 10.59 -27.79 -2.00
C GLY A 147 11.72 -27.25 -1.14
N ASP A 148 12.06 -25.96 -1.20
CA ASP A 148 13.06 -25.36 -0.33
C ASP A 148 12.48 -25.00 1.06
N VAL A 149 12.09 -26.05 1.78
CA VAL A 149 11.54 -25.92 3.14
C VAL A 149 12.54 -25.27 4.09
N ALA A 150 13.84 -25.50 3.88
CA ALA A 150 14.88 -24.93 4.74
C ALA A 150 14.90 -23.39 4.65
N ALA A 151 14.86 -22.84 3.43
CA ALA A 151 14.81 -21.39 3.23
C ALA A 151 13.50 -20.79 3.81
N ALA A 152 12.36 -21.47 3.63
CA ALA A 152 11.09 -21.03 4.18
C ALA A 152 11.11 -20.95 5.72
N ARG A 153 11.62 -21.99 6.37
CA ARG A 153 11.78 -22.06 7.83
C ARG A 153 12.77 -21.01 8.35
N ALA A 154 13.92 -20.85 7.72
CA ALA A 154 14.91 -19.85 8.12
C ALA A 154 14.30 -18.43 8.06
N HIS A 155 13.52 -18.13 7.02
CA HIS A 155 12.81 -16.85 6.93
C HIS A 155 11.73 -16.69 8.01
N ARG A 156 10.96 -17.75 8.30
CA ARG A 156 9.98 -17.76 9.37
C ARG A 156 10.61 -17.53 10.73
N GLU A 157 11.73 -18.19 11.01
CA GLU A 157 12.47 -18.06 12.27
C GLU A 157 13.03 -16.64 12.45
N ALA A 158 13.57 -16.04 11.38
CA ALA A 158 14.06 -14.66 11.41
C ALA A 158 12.93 -13.62 11.66
N HIS A 159 11.68 -14.00 11.51
CA HIS A 159 10.51 -13.14 11.69
C HIS A 159 9.43 -13.77 12.58
N LEU A 160 9.83 -14.54 13.59
CA LEU A 160 8.93 -15.32 14.43
C LEU A 160 7.90 -14.46 15.18
N GLU A 161 8.26 -13.22 15.51
CA GLU A 161 7.40 -12.25 16.19
C GLU A 161 6.39 -11.54 15.28
N ARG A 162 6.39 -11.84 13.97
CA ARG A 162 5.51 -11.20 12.98
C ARG A 162 4.56 -12.21 12.36
N ASP A 163 3.36 -11.74 12.03
CA ASP A 163 2.50 -12.46 11.10
C ASP A 163 3.12 -12.38 9.71
N LEU A 164 3.08 -13.50 8.96
CA LEU A 164 3.55 -13.55 7.58
C LEU A 164 2.39 -13.82 6.64
N LEU A 165 2.50 -13.32 5.42
CA LEU A 165 1.68 -13.75 4.29
C LEU A 165 2.47 -14.75 3.46
N VAL A 166 1.77 -15.78 2.99
CA VAL A 166 2.28 -16.76 2.04
C VAL A 166 1.37 -16.75 0.81
N GLN A 167 1.96 -16.51 -0.35
CA GLN A 167 1.26 -16.40 -1.63
C GLN A 167 1.98 -17.24 -2.69
N PRO A 168 1.28 -17.75 -3.73
CA PRO A 168 1.96 -18.29 -4.91
C PRO A 168 2.79 -17.21 -5.60
N LEU A 169 3.94 -17.58 -6.14
CA LEU A 169 4.65 -16.72 -7.07
C LEU A 169 3.90 -16.71 -8.41
N LEU A 170 3.35 -15.56 -8.79
CA LEU A 170 2.72 -15.42 -10.10
C LEU A 170 3.79 -15.30 -11.19
N ALA A 171 3.68 -16.13 -12.22
CA ALA A 171 4.60 -16.09 -13.37
C ALA A 171 4.58 -14.72 -14.09
N SER A 172 3.44 -14.06 -14.12
CA SER A 172 3.27 -12.72 -14.68
C SER A 172 4.10 -11.65 -13.96
N VAL A 173 4.24 -11.73 -12.65
CA VAL A 173 5.08 -10.79 -11.88
C VAL A 173 6.55 -10.94 -12.27
N VAL A 174 7.00 -12.16 -12.54
CA VAL A 174 8.39 -12.42 -12.94
C VAL A 174 8.65 -12.01 -14.40
N SER A 175 7.69 -12.21 -15.30
CA SER A 175 7.87 -11.94 -16.75
C SER A 175 7.43 -10.54 -17.16
N HIS A 176 6.43 -9.98 -16.52
CA HIS A 176 5.78 -8.73 -16.93
C HIS A 176 5.84 -7.65 -15.84
N GLY A 177 5.62 -8.03 -14.58
CA GLY A 177 5.53 -7.11 -13.45
C GLY A 177 4.09 -6.86 -13.02
N GLU A 178 3.82 -5.66 -12.53
CA GLU A 178 2.58 -5.25 -11.88
C GLU A 178 1.99 -4.01 -12.54
N THR A 179 0.66 -3.88 -12.54
CA THR A 179 -0.05 -2.65 -12.88
C THR A 179 -0.57 -2.01 -11.60
N ASN A 180 -0.16 -0.77 -11.33
CA ASN A 180 -0.56 -0.01 -10.15
C ASN A 180 -1.54 1.09 -10.58
N LEU A 181 -2.81 0.98 -10.17
CA LEU A 181 -3.87 1.91 -10.50
C LEU A 181 -4.09 2.92 -9.37
N VAL A 182 -3.87 4.19 -9.64
CA VAL A 182 -4.04 5.29 -8.68
C VAL A 182 -5.43 5.89 -8.82
N HIS A 183 -6.11 6.05 -7.70
CA HIS A 183 -7.46 6.61 -7.60
C HIS A 183 -7.47 7.78 -6.61
N PHE A 184 -8.23 8.84 -6.94
CA PHE A 184 -8.48 9.98 -6.08
C PHE A 184 -9.99 10.19 -5.92
N GLY A 185 -10.48 10.28 -4.68
CA GLY A 185 -11.91 10.39 -4.40
C GLY A 185 -12.75 9.25 -5.01
N GLY A 186 -12.19 8.05 -5.08
CA GLY A 186 -12.81 6.87 -5.70
C GLY A 186 -12.78 6.85 -7.23
N ARG A 187 -12.22 7.89 -7.89
CA ARG A 187 -12.11 7.98 -9.36
C ARG A 187 -10.73 7.58 -9.83
N PHE A 188 -10.67 6.81 -10.92
CA PHE A 188 -9.40 6.49 -11.57
C PHE A 188 -8.68 7.76 -12.03
N SER A 189 -7.39 7.86 -11.73
CA SER A 189 -6.53 8.98 -12.10
C SER A 189 -5.53 8.60 -13.19
N HIS A 190 -4.70 7.61 -12.91
CA HIS A 190 -3.66 7.11 -13.81
C HIS A 190 -3.20 5.73 -13.35
N ALA A 191 -2.45 5.05 -14.21
CA ALA A 191 -1.82 3.78 -13.87
C ALA A 191 -0.35 3.79 -14.27
N VAL A 192 0.46 3.09 -13.47
CA VAL A 192 1.89 2.92 -13.68
C VAL A 192 2.23 1.45 -13.75
N HIS A 193 3.10 1.07 -14.68
CA HIS A 193 3.64 -0.26 -14.76
C HIS A 193 4.93 -0.37 -13.95
N LYS A 194 4.97 -1.27 -12.98
CA LYS A 194 6.19 -1.70 -12.29
C LYS A 194 6.75 -2.93 -12.99
N GLY A 195 8.00 -2.84 -13.44
CA GLY A 195 8.67 -3.96 -14.11
C GLY A 195 8.87 -5.18 -13.23
N ALA A 196 9.18 -6.30 -13.88
CA ALA A 196 9.51 -7.56 -13.22
C ALA A 196 10.61 -7.36 -12.16
N ARG A 197 10.41 -7.99 -11.00
CA ARG A 197 11.22 -7.77 -9.82
C ARG A 197 11.61 -9.14 -9.28
N TRP A 198 12.88 -9.52 -9.22
CA TRP A 198 13.27 -10.69 -8.38
C TRP A 198 14.77 -10.97 -8.39
N ASP A 199 15.56 -10.26 -9.19
CA ASP A 199 17.00 -10.52 -9.33
C ASP A 199 17.88 -9.38 -8.77
N GLY A 200 17.45 -8.77 -7.63
CA GLY A 200 18.24 -7.75 -6.95
C GLY A 200 18.08 -6.32 -7.49
N ASP A 201 17.22 -6.11 -8.49
CA ASP A 201 16.96 -4.79 -9.04
C ASP A 201 16.09 -3.94 -8.12
N ALA A 202 16.46 -2.66 -7.98
CA ALA A 202 15.61 -1.66 -7.37
C ALA A 202 14.25 -1.60 -8.10
N GLU A 203 13.20 -1.27 -7.36
CA GLU A 203 11.85 -1.08 -7.91
C GLU A 203 11.89 -0.11 -9.10
N GLN A 204 11.65 -0.64 -10.31
CA GLN A 204 11.65 0.14 -11.54
C GLN A 204 10.24 0.37 -12.02
N SER A 205 9.72 1.60 -11.83
CA SER A 205 8.53 2.04 -12.55
C SER A 205 8.88 2.28 -14.01
N ARG A 206 8.18 1.59 -14.93
CA ARG A 206 8.39 1.72 -16.38
C ARG A 206 7.60 2.84 -17.03
N GLY A 207 6.81 3.60 -16.27
CA GLY A 207 6.05 4.73 -16.75
C GLY A 207 4.54 4.51 -16.77
N LEU A 208 3.82 5.51 -17.30
CA LEU A 208 2.37 5.45 -17.44
C LEU A 208 1.93 4.36 -18.40
N VAL A 209 0.82 3.70 -18.05
CA VAL A 209 0.16 2.71 -18.90
C VAL A 209 -1.34 2.95 -18.93
N THR A 210 -1.99 2.49 -20.00
CA THR A 210 -3.44 2.40 -20.05
C THR A 210 -3.86 1.04 -19.48
N PRO A 211 -4.55 1.01 -18.32
CA PRO A 211 -5.01 -0.25 -17.76
C PRO A 211 -6.07 -0.89 -18.63
N ALA A 212 -6.15 -2.20 -18.62
CA ALA A 212 -7.18 -2.94 -19.31
C ALA A 212 -8.55 -2.77 -18.62
N ALA A 213 -9.63 -3.00 -19.35
CA ALA A 213 -10.99 -2.80 -18.81
C ALA A 213 -11.29 -3.71 -17.60
N ASP A 214 -10.75 -4.93 -17.59
CA ASP A 214 -10.90 -5.87 -16.47
C ASP A 214 -10.10 -5.45 -15.23
N GLU A 215 -8.96 -4.76 -15.40
CA GLU A 215 -8.18 -4.17 -14.30
C GLU A 215 -8.94 -2.99 -13.67
N LEU A 216 -9.52 -2.13 -14.48
CA LEU A 216 -10.39 -1.03 -14.01
C LEU A 216 -11.61 -1.58 -13.26
N ALA A 217 -12.25 -2.62 -13.79
CA ALA A 217 -13.41 -3.26 -13.16
C ALA A 217 -13.05 -3.88 -11.79
N LEU A 218 -11.90 -4.56 -11.69
CA LEU A 218 -11.42 -5.11 -10.42
C LEU A 218 -11.13 -4.00 -9.41
N ALA A 219 -10.42 -2.93 -9.81
CA ALA A 219 -10.13 -1.80 -8.92
C ALA A 219 -11.41 -1.16 -8.41
N GLN A 220 -12.41 -0.96 -9.27
CA GLN A 220 -13.70 -0.41 -8.88
C GLN A 220 -14.43 -1.32 -7.88
N SER A 221 -14.38 -2.64 -8.08
CA SER A 221 -14.98 -3.61 -7.15
C SER A 221 -14.29 -3.58 -5.77
N VAL A 222 -12.96 -3.47 -5.74
CA VAL A 222 -12.19 -3.33 -4.50
C VAL A 222 -12.62 -2.06 -3.75
N LEU A 223 -12.63 -0.91 -4.42
CA LEU A 223 -12.94 0.37 -3.78
C LEU A 223 -14.42 0.46 -3.35
N ALA A 224 -15.34 -0.12 -4.12
CA ALA A 224 -16.75 -0.21 -3.76
C ALA A 224 -16.95 -1.06 -2.49
N HIS A 225 -16.24 -2.20 -2.39
CA HIS A 225 -16.27 -3.03 -1.18
C HIS A 225 -15.73 -2.27 0.03
N VAL A 226 -14.58 -1.61 -0.09
CA VAL A 226 -14.00 -0.79 0.98
C VAL A 226 -14.97 0.29 1.45
N GLY A 227 -15.63 0.97 0.53
CA GLY A 227 -16.66 1.96 0.84
C GLY A 227 -17.86 1.36 1.59
N SER A 228 -18.37 0.21 1.13
CA SER A 228 -19.51 -0.47 1.75
C SER A 228 -19.19 -1.07 3.12
N ALA A 229 -17.95 -1.43 3.36
CA ALA A 229 -17.44 -1.89 4.67
C ALA A 229 -17.24 -0.76 5.71
N GLY A 230 -17.55 0.49 5.34
CA GLY A 230 -17.45 1.64 6.24
C GLY A 230 -16.06 2.27 6.32
N PHE A 231 -15.15 1.90 5.42
CA PHE A 231 -13.79 2.45 5.36
C PHE A 231 -13.64 3.64 4.38
N GLY A 232 -14.72 4.10 3.75
CA GLY A 232 -14.72 5.24 2.83
C GLY A 232 -15.38 6.49 3.40
N PRO A 233 -15.39 7.61 2.64
CA PRO A 233 -14.72 7.75 1.35
C PRO A 233 -13.19 7.84 1.46
N LEU A 234 -12.48 7.27 0.49
CA LEU A 234 -11.02 7.36 0.40
C LEU A 234 -10.64 8.55 -0.47
N ALA A 235 -9.76 9.42 0.03
CA ALA A 235 -9.22 10.53 -0.76
C ALA A 235 -8.22 10.01 -1.82
N TYR A 236 -7.47 8.98 -1.51
CA TYR A 236 -6.55 8.31 -2.41
C TYR A 236 -6.48 6.82 -2.12
N ALA A 237 -6.19 6.06 -3.16
CA ALA A 237 -5.86 4.64 -3.09
C ALA A 237 -4.97 4.25 -4.26
N ARG A 238 -4.08 3.28 -4.05
CA ARG A 238 -3.36 2.58 -5.11
C ARG A 238 -3.73 1.11 -5.07
N VAL A 239 -4.20 0.60 -6.19
CA VAL A 239 -4.63 -0.79 -6.36
C VAL A 239 -3.61 -1.49 -7.21
N ASP A 240 -2.82 -2.37 -6.62
CA ASP A 240 -1.70 -3.06 -7.26
C ASP A 240 -2.17 -4.45 -7.73
N MET A 241 -1.96 -4.75 -9.02
CA MET A 241 -2.49 -5.95 -9.66
C MET A 241 -1.44 -6.68 -10.48
N ALA A 242 -1.61 -7.99 -10.60
CA ALA A 242 -0.91 -8.82 -11.57
C ALA A 242 -1.89 -9.81 -12.22
N ARG A 243 -1.46 -10.46 -13.31
CA ARG A 243 -2.29 -11.44 -14.00
C ARG A 243 -2.10 -12.84 -13.40
N GLY A 244 -3.21 -13.52 -13.13
CA GLY A 244 -3.21 -14.95 -12.80
C GLY A 244 -2.84 -15.82 -14.00
N ALA A 245 -2.72 -17.13 -13.79
CA ALA A 245 -2.40 -18.10 -14.84
C ALA A 245 -3.49 -18.17 -15.94
N ASP A 246 -4.71 -17.80 -15.60
CA ASP A 246 -5.86 -17.71 -16.54
C ASP A 246 -5.91 -16.35 -17.27
N GLY A 247 -4.93 -15.48 -17.07
CA GLY A 247 -4.85 -14.15 -17.66
C GLY A 247 -5.73 -13.10 -17.00
N ARG A 248 -6.54 -13.43 -15.99
CA ARG A 248 -7.39 -12.47 -15.27
C ARG A 248 -6.58 -11.66 -14.24
N PRO A 249 -6.94 -10.38 -14.00
CA PRO A 249 -6.28 -9.59 -12.98
C PRO A 249 -6.61 -10.11 -11.59
N LEU A 250 -5.61 -10.13 -10.72
CA LEU A 250 -5.71 -10.44 -9.31
C LEU A 250 -5.17 -9.26 -8.50
N LEU A 251 -5.88 -8.86 -7.46
CA LEU A 251 -5.39 -7.88 -6.50
C LEU A 251 -4.19 -8.47 -5.75
N MET A 252 -3.06 -7.80 -5.81
CA MET A 252 -1.85 -8.13 -5.07
C MET A 252 -1.76 -7.32 -3.77
N GLU A 253 -2.12 -6.04 -3.83
CA GLU A 253 -2.08 -5.12 -2.71
C GLU A 253 -3.05 -3.96 -2.92
N LEU A 254 -3.64 -3.46 -1.84
CA LEU A 254 -4.35 -2.20 -1.77
C LEU A 254 -3.58 -1.28 -0.83
N GLU A 255 -3.09 -0.17 -1.33
CA GLU A 255 -2.36 0.81 -0.53
C GLU A 255 -3.20 2.09 -0.35
N ILE A 256 -3.58 2.35 0.90
CA ILE A 256 -4.35 3.54 1.29
C ILE A 256 -3.72 4.30 2.46
N VAL A 257 -2.56 3.84 2.94
CA VAL A 257 -1.79 4.51 4.02
C VAL A 257 -0.76 5.44 3.41
N GLU A 258 0.29 4.88 2.79
CA GLU A 258 1.47 5.65 2.33
C GLU A 258 1.96 5.27 0.92
N PRO A 259 1.06 5.08 -0.07
CA PRO A 259 1.49 4.70 -1.41
C PRO A 259 2.33 5.79 -2.08
N SER A 260 3.33 5.42 -2.88
CA SER A 260 3.83 6.29 -3.93
C SER A 260 2.70 6.51 -4.94
N LEU A 261 2.37 7.77 -5.21
CA LEU A 261 1.28 8.13 -6.11
C LEU A 261 1.77 8.49 -7.51
N PHE A 262 3.10 8.49 -7.74
CA PHE A 262 3.73 8.74 -9.05
C PHE A 262 3.26 10.05 -9.68
N LEU A 263 3.12 11.11 -8.88
CA LEU A 263 2.62 12.41 -9.32
C LEU A 263 3.58 13.08 -10.32
N ASP A 264 4.87 12.77 -10.21
CA ASP A 264 5.92 13.21 -11.14
C ASP A 264 5.71 12.69 -12.57
N ARG A 265 4.94 11.61 -12.74
CA ARG A 265 4.69 10.97 -14.04
C ARG A 265 3.34 11.29 -14.66
N ALA A 266 2.39 11.77 -13.87
CA ALA A 266 1.01 11.97 -14.29
C ALA A 266 0.61 13.45 -14.22
N PRO A 267 0.78 14.24 -15.29
CA PRO A 267 0.42 15.65 -15.30
C PRO A 267 -1.00 15.92 -14.81
N GLY A 268 -1.17 16.91 -13.92
CA GLY A 268 -2.44 17.25 -13.30
C GLY A 268 -2.96 16.27 -12.23
N ALA A 269 -2.22 15.19 -11.91
CA ALA A 269 -2.63 14.25 -10.87
C ALA A 269 -2.60 14.89 -9.48
N ALA A 270 -1.60 15.71 -9.19
CA ALA A 270 -1.51 16.44 -7.94
C ALA A 270 -2.71 17.37 -7.74
N ASP A 271 -3.11 18.10 -8.79
CA ASP A 271 -4.28 18.98 -8.74
C ASP A 271 -5.56 18.23 -8.39
N ARG A 272 -5.77 17.06 -9.02
CA ARG A 272 -6.93 16.20 -8.71
C ARG A 272 -6.95 15.71 -7.26
N LEU A 273 -5.78 15.31 -6.73
CA LEU A 273 -5.67 14.90 -5.33
C LEU A 273 -5.94 16.08 -4.38
N VAL A 274 -5.34 17.24 -4.66
CA VAL A 274 -5.52 18.44 -3.84
C VAL A 274 -7.00 18.89 -3.84
N GLU A 275 -7.70 18.83 -4.96
CA GLU A 275 -9.15 19.09 -5.02
C GLU A 275 -9.95 18.17 -4.10
N VAL A 276 -9.64 16.87 -4.14
CA VAL A 276 -10.31 15.89 -3.26
C VAL A 276 -10.02 16.18 -1.79
N VAL A 277 -8.75 16.46 -1.45
CA VAL A 277 -8.35 16.76 -0.06
C VAL A 277 -9.03 18.02 0.44
N LEU A 278 -8.96 19.13 -0.32
CA LEU A 278 -9.57 20.40 0.09
C LEU A 278 -11.11 20.34 0.14
N GLY A 279 -11.74 19.56 -0.73
CA GLY A 279 -13.19 19.32 -0.70
C GLY A 279 -13.65 18.42 0.44
N ALA A 280 -12.73 17.71 1.10
CA ALA A 280 -13.00 16.85 2.23
C ALA A 280 -12.77 17.53 3.59
N VAL A 281 -12.11 18.67 3.66
CA VAL A 281 -11.80 19.47 4.87
C VAL A 281 -12.80 20.60 5.04
#